data_f4e16061b5b592c67f419ae779554ca7
#
_entry.id   f4e16061b5b592c67f419ae779554ca7
#
_cell.length_a   1.000
_cell.length_b   1.000
_cell.length_c   1.000
_cell.angle_alpha   90.00
_cell.angle_beta   90.00
_cell.angle_gamma   90.00
#
_symmetry.space_group_name_H-M   'P 1'
#
loop_
_entity.id
_entity.type
_entity.pdbx_description
1 polymer ?
#
loop_
_entity_poly.entity_id
_entity_poly.type
_entity_poly.pdbx_seq_one_letter_code
_entity_poly.pdbx_strand_id
1 'polypeptide(L)'
;MTVLVKKRRIKLRKLLSVLLLTIAVLTVALTRPANAADTVSGAKIFSANCAACHVGGGNVIMANKTLKKDALDKYGMNSMDAIVNQVTNGKNAMPAFKGRLNKKQIEDVAAYVMEKAAQGW
;
A
#
# COMPACT_ATOMS: atom_id res chain seq x y z
N MET A 1 -22.93 53.32 -16.30
CA MET A 1 -23.53 51.98 -16.03
C MET A 1 -22.66 50.82 -16.45
N THR A 2 -21.84 50.92 -17.45
CA THR A 2 -21.00 49.83 -18.04
C THR A 2 -19.83 49.37 -17.15
N VAL A 3 -19.18 50.24 -16.39
CA VAL A 3 -18.00 49.92 -15.58
C VAL A 3 -18.35 49.06 -14.36
N LEU A 4 -19.45 49.30 -13.70
CA LEU A 4 -19.91 48.54 -12.54
C LEU A 4 -20.31 47.11 -12.90
N VAL A 5 -20.93 46.91 -14.06
CA VAL A 5 -21.30 45.58 -14.58
C VAL A 5 -20.05 44.78 -14.93
N LYS A 6 -19.04 45.41 -15.54
CA LYS A 6 -17.76 44.77 -15.88
C LYS A 6 -17.00 44.33 -14.62
N LYS A 7 -16.97 45.15 -13.55
CA LYS A 7 -16.31 44.85 -12.28
C LYS A 7 -17.01 43.70 -11.53
N ARG A 8 -18.33 43.63 -11.56
CA ARG A 8 -19.11 42.51 -11.00
C ARG A 8 -18.86 41.20 -11.74
N ARG A 9 -18.81 41.22 -13.08
CA ARG A 9 -18.52 40.02 -13.89
C ARG A 9 -17.11 39.48 -13.63
N ILE A 10 -16.12 40.32 -13.43
CA ILE A 10 -14.75 39.91 -13.12
C ILE A 10 -14.65 39.27 -11.72
N LYS A 11 -15.31 39.85 -10.72
CA LYS A 11 -15.39 39.27 -9.38
C LYS A 11 -16.09 37.92 -9.38
N LEU A 12 -17.21 37.79 -10.08
CA LEU A 12 -17.98 36.54 -10.20
C LEU A 12 -17.16 35.45 -10.89
N ARG A 13 -16.43 35.78 -11.98
CA ARG A 13 -15.54 34.81 -12.65
C ARG A 13 -14.43 34.33 -11.76
N LYS A 14 -13.79 35.21 -10.97
CA LYS A 14 -12.75 34.82 -10.00
C LYS A 14 -13.31 33.92 -8.90
N LEU A 15 -14.48 34.22 -8.36
CA LEU A 15 -15.13 33.38 -7.35
C LEU A 15 -15.50 32.01 -7.89
N LEU A 16 -16.04 31.94 -9.12
CA LEU A 16 -16.35 30.68 -9.80
C LEU A 16 -15.09 29.84 -10.08
N SER A 17 -13.98 30.49 -10.48
CA SER A 17 -12.71 29.81 -10.72
C SER A 17 -12.14 29.22 -9.44
N VAL A 18 -12.18 29.98 -8.34
CA VAL A 18 -11.71 29.50 -7.03
C VAL A 18 -12.58 28.34 -6.53
N LEU A 19 -13.91 28.46 -6.68
CA LEU A 19 -14.83 27.40 -6.27
C LEU A 19 -14.62 26.11 -7.08
N LEU A 20 -14.44 26.21 -8.40
CA LEU A 20 -14.15 25.06 -9.26
C LEU A 20 -12.80 24.42 -8.91
N LEU A 21 -11.78 25.25 -8.61
CA LEU A 21 -10.47 24.76 -8.23
C LEU A 21 -10.53 24.01 -6.88
N THR A 22 -11.27 24.55 -5.91
CA THR A 22 -11.42 23.90 -4.58
C THR A 22 -12.20 22.58 -4.70
N ILE A 23 -13.24 22.52 -5.53
CA ILE A 23 -13.98 21.27 -5.77
C ILE A 23 -13.07 20.24 -6.46
N ALA A 24 -12.27 20.64 -7.45
CA ALA A 24 -11.36 19.75 -8.16
C ALA A 24 -10.28 19.19 -7.22
N VAL A 25 -9.69 20.01 -6.34
CA VAL A 25 -8.73 19.56 -5.34
C VAL A 25 -9.37 18.61 -4.33
N LEU A 26 -10.60 18.90 -3.89
CA LEU A 26 -11.31 18.07 -2.93
C LEU A 26 -11.67 16.70 -3.52
N THR A 27 -12.07 16.64 -4.79
CA THR A 27 -12.40 15.37 -5.46
C THR A 27 -11.19 14.49 -5.65
N VAL A 28 -10.02 15.04 -5.97
CA VAL A 28 -8.76 14.29 -6.09
C VAL A 28 -8.30 13.74 -4.74
N ALA A 29 -8.50 14.49 -3.64
CA ALA A 29 -8.12 14.05 -2.30
C ALA A 29 -9.00 12.91 -1.75
N LEU A 30 -10.23 12.75 -2.25
CA LEU A 30 -11.19 11.72 -1.83
C LEU A 30 -11.13 10.43 -2.66
N THR A 31 -10.45 10.42 -3.80
CA THR A 31 -10.29 9.22 -4.62
C THR A 31 -9.12 8.38 -4.11
N ARG A 32 -9.35 7.55 -3.10
CA ARG A 32 -8.46 6.40 -2.86
C ARG A 32 -8.68 5.41 -4.01
N PRO A 33 -7.62 4.97 -4.72
CA PRO A 33 -7.79 3.93 -5.71
C PRO A 33 -8.38 2.70 -5.02
N ALA A 34 -9.50 2.19 -5.53
CA ALA A 34 -10.26 1.07 -4.96
C ALA A 34 -9.47 -0.25 -4.88
N ASN A 35 -8.25 -0.29 -5.42
CA ASN A 35 -7.35 -1.43 -5.43
C ASN A 35 -6.00 -1.17 -4.74
N ALA A 36 -5.84 -0.09 -3.99
CA ALA A 36 -4.63 0.08 -3.19
C ALA A 36 -4.58 -1.00 -2.11
N ALA A 37 -3.42 -1.65 -1.97
CA ALA A 37 -3.20 -2.62 -0.91
C ALA A 37 -3.31 -1.94 0.45
N ASP A 38 -3.97 -2.60 1.40
CA ASP A 38 -4.25 -2.07 2.74
C ASP A 38 -3.26 -2.68 3.75
N THR A 39 -2.28 -1.89 4.17
CA THR A 39 -1.25 -2.34 5.12
C THR A 39 -1.82 -2.56 6.53
N VAL A 40 -2.94 -1.94 6.90
CA VAL A 40 -3.61 -2.21 8.19
C VAL A 40 -4.26 -3.60 8.17
N SER A 41 -4.93 -3.96 7.09
CA SER A 41 -5.42 -5.32 6.86
C SER A 41 -4.25 -6.30 6.78
N GLY A 42 -3.20 -5.95 6.05
CA GLY A 42 -1.97 -6.72 5.93
C GLY A 42 -1.31 -7.05 7.27
N ALA A 43 -1.27 -6.09 8.20
CA ALA A 43 -0.74 -6.29 9.55
C ALA A 43 -1.52 -7.37 10.33
N LYS A 44 -2.85 -7.37 10.23
CA LYS A 44 -3.71 -8.38 10.88
C LYS A 44 -3.48 -9.77 10.28
N ILE A 45 -3.38 -9.84 8.95
CA ILE A 45 -3.12 -11.09 8.24
C ILE A 45 -1.74 -11.63 8.61
N PHE A 46 -0.72 -10.76 8.65
CA PHE A 46 0.64 -11.10 9.04
C PHE A 46 0.69 -11.68 10.46
N SER A 47 0.07 -11.00 11.42
CA SER A 47 0.01 -11.44 12.81
C SER A 47 -0.63 -12.84 12.94
N ALA A 48 -1.70 -13.11 12.21
CA ALA A 48 -2.44 -14.36 12.29
C ALA A 48 -1.77 -15.55 11.57
N ASN A 49 -1.00 -15.30 10.50
CA ASN A 49 -0.54 -16.36 9.60
C ASN A 49 0.98 -16.43 9.41
N CYS A 50 1.71 -15.36 9.68
CA CYS A 50 3.12 -15.22 9.29
C CYS A 50 4.04 -15.03 10.49
N ALA A 51 3.57 -14.37 11.54
CA ALA A 51 4.38 -13.96 12.68
C ALA A 51 5.05 -15.14 13.43
N ALA A 52 4.44 -16.32 13.41
CA ALA A 52 5.03 -17.50 14.05
C ALA A 52 6.45 -17.82 13.51
N CYS A 53 6.66 -17.64 12.21
CA CYS A 53 7.95 -17.86 11.56
C CYS A 53 8.73 -16.55 11.27
N HIS A 54 8.02 -15.43 11.13
CA HIS A 54 8.59 -14.15 10.72
C HIS A 54 8.49 -13.07 11.80
N VAL A 55 8.49 -13.44 13.06
CA VAL A 55 8.44 -12.49 14.19
C VAL A 55 9.54 -11.43 14.06
N GLY A 56 9.16 -10.14 14.19
CA GLY A 56 10.09 -9.01 14.08
C GLY A 56 10.84 -8.94 12.74
N GLY A 57 10.21 -9.43 11.66
CA GLY A 57 10.83 -9.50 10.34
C GLY A 57 11.92 -10.57 10.20
N GLY A 58 12.05 -11.45 11.19
CA GLY A 58 13.03 -12.54 11.16
C GLY A 58 12.58 -13.71 10.28
N ASN A 59 13.32 -14.81 10.43
CA ASN A 59 12.97 -16.12 9.87
C ASN A 59 13.54 -17.19 10.79
N VAL A 60 12.66 -17.92 11.46
CA VAL A 60 13.07 -18.94 12.47
C VAL A 60 13.64 -20.22 11.85
N ILE A 61 13.37 -20.46 10.55
CA ILE A 61 13.86 -21.66 9.85
C ILE A 61 15.19 -21.37 9.14
N MET A 62 15.29 -20.20 8.47
CA MET A 62 16.47 -19.79 7.71
C MET A 62 16.89 -18.38 8.13
N ALA A 63 17.75 -18.31 9.15
CA ALA A 63 18.14 -17.06 9.81
C ALA A 63 18.69 -15.96 8.88
N ASN A 64 19.24 -16.33 7.73
CA ASN A 64 19.76 -15.38 6.73
C ASN A 64 18.70 -14.90 5.72
N LYS A 65 17.51 -15.50 5.68
CA LYS A 65 16.41 -15.12 4.77
C LYS A 65 15.30 -14.42 5.53
N THR A 66 15.65 -13.28 6.11
CA THR A 66 14.72 -12.45 6.86
C THR A 66 13.84 -11.60 5.93
N LEU A 67 12.84 -10.94 6.50
CA LEU A 67 12.02 -9.94 5.80
C LEU A 67 12.60 -8.52 5.90
N LYS A 68 13.81 -8.38 6.42
CA LYS A 68 14.51 -7.09 6.47
C LYS A 68 14.94 -6.67 5.07
N LYS A 69 14.98 -5.37 4.84
CA LYS A 69 15.23 -4.80 3.51
C LYS A 69 16.50 -5.34 2.84
N ASP A 70 17.60 -5.41 3.59
CA ASP A 70 18.90 -5.93 3.11
C ASP A 70 18.82 -7.37 2.61
N ALA A 71 18.10 -8.23 3.34
CA ALA A 71 17.89 -9.61 2.93
C ALA A 71 16.96 -9.72 1.73
N LEU A 72 15.86 -8.93 1.71
CA LEU A 72 14.97 -8.89 0.56
C LEU A 72 15.69 -8.42 -0.71
N ASP A 73 16.54 -7.40 -0.61
CA ASP A 73 17.37 -6.93 -1.72
C ASP A 73 18.36 -8.00 -2.19
N LYS A 74 19.07 -8.61 -1.25
CA LYS A 74 20.08 -9.66 -1.53
C LYS A 74 19.50 -10.85 -2.28
N TYR A 75 18.27 -11.24 -1.96
CA TYR A 75 17.63 -12.42 -2.55
C TYR A 75 16.64 -12.09 -3.66
N GLY A 76 16.59 -10.84 -4.13
CA GLY A 76 15.69 -10.40 -5.21
C GLY A 76 14.21 -10.44 -4.84
N MET A 77 13.90 -10.32 -3.54
CA MET A 77 12.55 -10.41 -2.99
C MET A 77 11.93 -9.05 -2.67
N ASN A 78 12.66 -7.94 -2.87
CA ASN A 78 12.20 -6.60 -2.52
C ASN A 78 11.28 -6.00 -3.61
N SER A 79 10.20 -6.70 -3.92
CA SER A 79 9.14 -6.22 -4.80
C SER A 79 7.80 -6.85 -4.44
N MET A 80 6.71 -6.13 -4.72
CA MET A 80 5.35 -6.65 -4.51
C MET A 80 5.14 -7.98 -5.20
N ASP A 81 5.52 -8.09 -6.48
CA ASP A 81 5.30 -9.30 -7.27
C ASP A 81 6.05 -10.50 -6.70
N ALA A 82 7.31 -10.31 -6.27
CA ALA A 82 8.11 -11.38 -5.69
C ALA A 82 7.49 -11.88 -4.38
N ILE A 83 7.06 -10.98 -3.49
CA ILE A 83 6.44 -11.34 -2.21
C ILE A 83 5.06 -11.97 -2.45
N VAL A 84 4.22 -11.40 -3.30
CA VAL A 84 2.90 -11.97 -3.66
C VAL A 84 3.07 -13.38 -4.22
N ASN A 85 4.02 -13.60 -5.13
CA ASN A 85 4.31 -14.92 -5.68
C ASN A 85 4.76 -15.91 -4.61
N GLN A 86 5.67 -15.50 -3.72
CA GLN A 86 6.17 -16.32 -2.61
C GLN A 86 5.05 -16.71 -1.64
N VAL A 87 4.20 -15.76 -1.24
CA VAL A 87 3.07 -16.03 -0.34
C VAL A 87 2.04 -16.93 -1.02
N THR A 88 1.76 -16.69 -2.30
CA THR A 88 0.79 -17.48 -3.06
C THR A 88 1.21 -18.94 -3.16
N ASN A 89 2.45 -19.19 -3.54
CA ASN A 89 2.92 -20.53 -3.93
C ASN A 89 3.73 -21.23 -2.83
N GLY A 90 4.22 -20.48 -1.82
CA GLY A 90 5.15 -21.00 -0.83
C GLY A 90 6.52 -21.33 -1.44
N LYS A 91 7.44 -21.75 -0.58
CA LYS A 91 8.75 -22.28 -0.99
C LYS A 91 9.41 -23.00 0.18
N ASN A 92 9.86 -24.22 -0.04
CA ASN A 92 10.48 -25.05 1.01
C ASN A 92 9.57 -25.18 2.25
N ALA A 93 10.05 -24.75 3.43
CA ALA A 93 9.28 -24.79 4.67
C ALA A 93 8.17 -23.73 4.76
N MET A 94 8.16 -22.72 3.89
CA MET A 94 7.08 -21.73 3.84
C MET A 94 5.88 -22.29 3.07
N PRO A 95 4.71 -22.45 3.69
CA PRO A 95 3.54 -23.00 3.02
C PRO A 95 2.97 -22.05 1.97
N ALA A 96 2.26 -22.61 1.00
CA ALA A 96 1.44 -21.85 0.07
C ALA A 96 0.15 -21.35 0.73
N PHE A 97 -0.20 -20.09 0.50
CA PHE A 97 -1.41 -19.49 1.05
C PHE A 97 -2.55 -19.35 0.04
N LYS A 98 -2.33 -19.70 -1.23
CA LYS A 98 -3.44 -19.82 -2.20
C LYS A 98 -4.50 -20.80 -1.68
N GLY A 99 -5.77 -20.40 -1.75
CA GLY A 99 -6.89 -21.19 -1.19
C GLY A 99 -7.14 -20.97 0.32
N ARG A 100 -6.17 -20.38 1.06
CA ARG A 100 -6.34 -19.95 2.46
C ARG A 100 -6.56 -18.45 2.58
N LEU A 101 -5.89 -17.67 1.76
CA LEU A 101 -6.05 -16.23 1.61
C LEU A 101 -6.51 -15.93 0.19
N ASN A 102 -7.40 -14.97 0.03
CA ASN A 102 -7.77 -14.46 -1.29
C ASN A 102 -6.68 -13.53 -1.84
N LYS A 103 -6.77 -13.19 -3.13
CA LYS A 103 -5.79 -12.34 -3.82
C LYS A 103 -5.55 -11.00 -3.10
N LYS A 104 -6.63 -10.31 -2.71
CA LYS A 104 -6.55 -9.03 -2.00
C LYS A 104 -5.81 -9.15 -0.67
N GLN A 105 -6.07 -10.20 0.08
CA GLN A 105 -5.39 -10.46 1.35
C GLN A 105 -3.90 -10.73 1.17
N ILE A 106 -3.53 -11.44 0.10
CA ILE A 106 -2.12 -11.68 -0.24
C ILE A 106 -1.43 -10.37 -0.63
N GLU A 107 -2.07 -9.53 -1.41
CA GLU A 107 -1.56 -8.20 -1.77
C GLU A 107 -1.42 -7.30 -0.55
N ASP A 108 -2.39 -7.31 0.37
CA ASP A 108 -2.35 -6.52 1.60
C ASP A 108 -1.19 -6.92 2.52
N VAL A 109 -0.99 -8.22 2.73
CA VAL A 109 0.13 -8.68 3.56
C VAL A 109 1.48 -8.45 2.89
N ALA A 110 1.57 -8.55 1.56
CA ALA A 110 2.79 -8.22 0.83
C ALA A 110 3.15 -6.73 0.96
N ALA A 111 2.16 -5.84 0.84
CA ALA A 111 2.35 -4.41 1.06
C ALA A 111 2.79 -4.09 2.49
N TYR A 112 2.21 -4.75 3.49
CA TYR A 112 2.64 -4.62 4.88
C TYR A 112 4.10 -5.04 5.06
N VAL A 113 4.53 -6.16 4.48
CA VAL A 113 5.93 -6.62 4.54
C VAL A 113 6.86 -5.60 3.91
N MET A 114 6.51 -5.06 2.73
CA MET A 114 7.29 -4.01 2.06
C MET A 114 7.41 -2.74 2.90
N GLU A 115 6.30 -2.28 3.48
CA GLU A 115 6.28 -1.12 4.37
C GLU A 115 7.18 -1.33 5.58
N LYS A 116 7.04 -2.47 6.27
CA LYS A 116 7.85 -2.80 7.44
C LYS A 116 9.34 -2.96 7.10
N ALA A 117 9.66 -3.58 5.99
CA ALA A 117 11.04 -3.69 5.52
C ALA A 117 11.67 -2.31 5.28
N ALA A 118 10.92 -1.36 4.73
CA ALA A 118 11.39 0.02 4.52
C ALA A 118 11.56 0.80 5.83
N GLN A 119 10.73 0.51 6.85
CA GLN A 119 10.77 1.17 8.16
C GLN A 119 11.78 0.54 9.14
N GLY A 120 12.22 -0.70 8.89
CA GLY A 120 13.22 -1.42 9.71
C GLY A 120 12.66 -2.41 10.73
N TRP A 121 11.40 -2.88 10.58
CA TRP A 121 10.72 -3.85 11.46
C TRP A 121 10.69 -3.47 12.95
#